data_f725aa27846a1d5052c408db68843524
#
_entry.id   f725aa27846a1d5052c408db68843524
#
_cell.length_a   1.000
_cell.length_b   1.000
_cell.length_c   1.000
_cell.angle_alpha   90.00
_cell.angle_beta   90.00
_cell.angle_gamma   90.00
#
_symmetry.space_group_name_H-M   'P 1'
#
loop_
_entity.id
_entity.type
_entity.pdbx_description
1 polymer ?
#
loop_
_entity_poly.entity_id
_entity_poly.type
_entity_poly.pdbx_seq_one_letter_code
_entity_poly.pdbx_strand_id
1 'polypeptide(L)'
;MKILRYIVATLLMTVGCLSAYSQELNCTVEINSDQIENSSDEVFTTLQDAINEYMNTNQWTDAQFSSNEKITCRLYFTITSYENDVMSGDLQVQSSRPVYNSSYTTTVINFKDSNIEFSYTQNEQLVLSDVTMESQLTAILNFYAYLIIAMDFDTFSLQGGTPYYEKAANVVRMAQSSGESGWKAFEDTKNRSAVLSAHYDAATSGIRTVLYNYHRLGLDQMSVSVDKGRAVVTEMLEELRKVYDAAPMSVCISMFKDAKLDELVNIYSKAGSTEKQKVYELLQPMWPTEQTRLNSIKKTSN
;
A
#
# COMPACT_ATOMS: atom_id res chain seq x y z
N MET A 1 17.10 -49.63 -25.71
CA MET A 1 17.69 -48.98 -24.51
C MET A 1 18.17 -47.54 -24.78
N LYS A 2 18.85 -47.18 -25.86
CA LYS A 2 19.31 -45.79 -26.13
C LYS A 2 18.15 -44.83 -26.35
N ILE A 3 17.13 -45.21 -27.11
CA ILE A 3 15.95 -44.36 -27.46
C ILE A 3 15.14 -44.02 -26.14
N LEU A 4 14.97 -45.00 -25.26
CA LEU A 4 14.28 -44.81 -23.97
C LEU A 4 15.04 -43.83 -23.07
N ARG A 5 16.38 -43.82 -23.08
CA ARG A 5 17.20 -42.83 -22.37
C ARG A 5 17.03 -41.40 -22.93
N TYR A 6 16.90 -41.24 -24.21
CA TYR A 6 16.65 -39.91 -24.82
C TYR A 6 15.24 -39.42 -24.53
N ILE A 7 14.23 -40.28 -24.54
CA ILE A 7 12.85 -39.93 -24.18
C ILE A 7 12.77 -39.50 -22.73
N VAL A 8 13.42 -40.23 -21.82
CA VAL A 8 13.47 -39.86 -20.37
C VAL A 8 14.26 -38.58 -20.15
N ALA A 9 15.37 -38.36 -20.87
CA ALA A 9 16.13 -37.12 -20.76
C ALA A 9 15.36 -35.90 -21.32
N THR A 10 14.61 -36.10 -22.42
CA THR A 10 13.75 -35.01 -22.95
C THR A 10 12.56 -34.72 -22.04
N LEU A 11 11.96 -35.73 -21.43
CA LEU A 11 10.87 -35.58 -20.47
C LEU A 11 11.36 -34.88 -19.18
N LEU A 12 12.58 -35.17 -18.71
CA LEU A 12 13.20 -34.49 -17.58
C LEU A 12 13.58 -33.03 -17.90
N MET A 13 13.95 -32.71 -19.13
CA MET A 13 14.20 -31.32 -19.54
C MET A 13 12.92 -30.49 -19.66
N THR A 14 11.78 -31.10 -20.04
CA THR A 14 10.50 -30.37 -20.15
C THR A 14 9.84 -30.12 -18.78
N VAL A 15 10.15 -30.91 -17.77
CA VAL A 15 9.67 -30.69 -16.38
C VAL A 15 10.47 -29.60 -15.66
N GLY A 16 11.68 -29.26 -16.13
CA GLY A 16 12.56 -28.24 -15.53
C GLY A 16 12.17 -26.77 -15.80
N CYS A 17 11.16 -26.52 -16.62
CA CYS A 17 10.67 -25.16 -16.93
C CYS A 17 9.33 -24.83 -16.28
N LEU A 18 9.01 -25.39 -15.13
CA LEU A 18 8.04 -24.79 -14.24
C LEU A 18 8.72 -23.54 -13.67
N SER A 19 8.54 -22.42 -14.36
CA SER A 19 8.86 -21.11 -13.81
C SER A 19 8.16 -21.04 -12.45
N ALA A 20 8.92 -21.08 -11.36
CA ALA A 20 8.39 -20.74 -10.06
C ALA A 20 8.04 -19.25 -10.15
N TYR A 21 6.80 -18.94 -10.52
CA TYR A 21 6.27 -17.60 -10.43
C TYR A 21 6.36 -17.20 -8.96
N SER A 22 7.21 -16.25 -8.67
CA SER A 22 7.27 -15.65 -7.36
C SER A 22 6.05 -14.74 -7.24
N GLN A 23 5.21 -14.97 -6.22
CA GLN A 23 4.09 -14.07 -5.89
C GLN A 23 4.63 -12.68 -5.63
N GLU A 24 3.81 -11.67 -5.94
CA GLU A 24 4.21 -10.26 -5.95
C GLU A 24 4.40 -9.69 -4.56
N LEU A 25 3.65 -10.20 -3.58
CA LEU A 25 3.65 -9.70 -2.22
C LEU A 25 4.57 -10.54 -1.30
N ASN A 26 5.22 -9.84 -0.38
CA ASN A 26 5.85 -10.38 0.82
C ASN A 26 5.15 -9.72 2.01
N CYS A 27 3.98 -10.26 2.35
CA CYS A 27 3.08 -9.69 3.32
C CYS A 27 3.27 -10.36 4.69
N THR A 28 3.48 -9.55 5.72
CA THR A 28 3.41 -10.00 7.12
C THR A 28 2.03 -9.65 7.68
N VAL A 29 1.34 -10.64 8.23
CA VAL A 29 0.02 -10.46 8.84
C VAL A 29 0.13 -10.66 10.35
N GLU A 30 -0.44 -9.74 11.11
CA GLU A 30 -0.50 -9.82 12.56
C GLU A 30 -1.91 -9.45 13.04
N ILE A 31 -2.41 -10.21 14.01
CA ILE A 31 -3.71 -9.99 14.63
C ILE A 31 -3.50 -9.75 16.12
N ASN A 32 -3.91 -8.57 16.58
CA ASN A 32 -4.01 -8.25 17.99
C ASN A 32 -5.46 -8.43 18.44
N SER A 33 -5.68 -9.33 19.40
CA SER A 33 -6.96 -9.65 20.01
C SER A 33 -6.96 -9.43 21.53
N ASP A 34 -6.01 -8.64 22.06
CA ASP A 34 -5.84 -8.42 23.50
C ASP A 34 -7.09 -7.83 24.18
N GLN A 35 -8.00 -7.23 23.43
CA GLN A 35 -9.24 -6.65 23.91
C GLN A 35 -10.41 -7.65 24.01
N ILE A 36 -10.21 -8.88 23.50
CA ILE A 36 -11.26 -9.90 23.44
C ILE A 36 -11.11 -10.84 24.65
N GLU A 37 -12.10 -10.79 25.54
CA GLU A 37 -12.19 -11.68 26.70
C GLU A 37 -12.97 -12.96 26.32
N ASN A 38 -12.59 -14.11 26.88
CA ASN A 38 -13.30 -15.38 26.79
C ASN A 38 -13.40 -16.01 25.38
N SER A 39 -12.52 -15.68 24.46
CA SER A 39 -12.41 -16.36 23.16
C SER A 39 -11.23 -17.35 23.14
N SER A 40 -11.29 -18.34 22.25
CA SER A 40 -10.14 -19.20 21.97
C SER A 40 -9.12 -18.43 21.13
N ASP A 41 -7.87 -18.35 21.58
CA ASP A 41 -6.75 -17.77 20.81
C ASP A 41 -6.52 -18.50 19.47
N GLU A 42 -7.05 -19.73 19.37
CA GLU A 42 -6.91 -20.57 18.18
C GLU A 42 -7.60 -19.97 16.94
N VAL A 43 -8.79 -19.33 17.09
CA VAL A 43 -9.50 -18.72 15.97
C VAL A 43 -8.69 -17.55 15.37
N PHE A 44 -8.03 -16.73 16.21
CA PHE A 44 -7.20 -15.62 15.73
C PHE A 44 -5.91 -16.10 15.09
N THR A 45 -5.31 -17.19 15.63
CA THR A 45 -4.13 -17.81 15.01
C THR A 45 -4.47 -18.41 13.66
N THR A 46 -5.57 -19.14 13.54
CA THR A 46 -5.99 -19.71 12.23
C THR A 46 -6.39 -18.65 11.23
N LEU A 47 -7.01 -17.56 11.67
CA LEU A 47 -7.31 -16.41 10.83
C LEU A 47 -6.02 -15.75 10.33
N GLN A 48 -5.05 -15.51 11.21
CA GLN A 48 -3.76 -14.93 10.83
C GLN A 48 -3.04 -15.78 9.79
N ASP A 49 -3.00 -17.09 9.98
CA ASP A 49 -2.38 -18.03 9.06
C ASP A 49 -3.11 -18.05 7.71
N ALA A 50 -4.47 -18.08 7.72
CA ALA A 50 -5.27 -18.04 6.52
C ALA A 50 -5.07 -16.75 5.71
N ILE A 51 -5.05 -15.58 6.35
CA ILE A 51 -4.78 -14.29 5.69
C ILE A 51 -3.34 -14.26 5.16
N ASN A 52 -2.38 -14.74 5.95
CA ASN A 52 -0.97 -14.76 5.54
C ASN A 52 -0.76 -15.65 4.31
N GLU A 53 -1.35 -16.84 4.29
CA GLU A 53 -1.36 -17.72 3.12
C GLU A 53 -2.04 -17.04 1.93
N TYR A 54 -3.24 -16.50 2.12
CA TYR A 54 -4.01 -15.82 1.08
C TYR A 54 -3.22 -14.68 0.40
N MET A 55 -2.59 -13.81 1.18
CA MET A 55 -1.85 -12.67 0.65
C MET A 55 -0.57 -13.07 -0.09
N ASN A 56 0.09 -14.15 0.35
CA ASN A 56 1.41 -14.53 -0.14
C ASN A 56 1.40 -15.65 -1.19
N THR A 57 0.27 -16.35 -1.39
CA THR A 57 0.22 -17.49 -2.34
C THR A 57 -0.63 -17.22 -3.57
N ASN A 58 -1.57 -16.26 -3.50
CA ASN A 58 -2.35 -15.87 -4.67
C ASN A 58 -1.48 -15.10 -5.68
N GLN A 59 -1.78 -15.29 -6.95
CA GLN A 59 -1.23 -14.51 -8.06
C GLN A 59 -2.11 -13.28 -8.28
N TRP A 60 -1.57 -12.10 -7.99
CA TRP A 60 -2.30 -10.83 -8.09
C TRP A 60 -2.14 -10.16 -9.46
N THR A 61 -1.06 -10.49 -10.17
CA THR A 61 -0.71 -9.88 -11.46
C THR A 61 -0.19 -10.92 -12.46
N ASP A 62 -0.08 -10.52 -13.73
CA ASP A 62 0.62 -11.31 -14.76
C ASP A 62 2.12 -10.94 -14.85
N ALA A 63 2.59 -10.01 -14.00
CA ALA A 63 3.99 -9.60 -13.96
C ALA A 63 4.85 -10.66 -13.27
N GLN A 64 6.11 -10.78 -13.72
CA GLN A 64 7.06 -11.71 -13.11
C GLN A 64 7.92 -10.95 -12.11
N PHE A 65 7.89 -11.42 -10.86
CA PHE A 65 8.72 -10.89 -9.78
C PHE A 65 9.81 -11.89 -9.41
N SER A 66 11.03 -11.42 -9.27
CA SER A 66 12.06 -12.17 -8.57
C SER A 66 11.87 -12.07 -7.05
N SER A 67 12.48 -12.95 -6.27
CA SER A 67 12.28 -12.98 -4.82
C SER A 67 12.68 -11.70 -4.09
N ASN A 68 13.60 -10.92 -4.68
CA ASN A 68 14.06 -9.63 -4.16
C ASN A 68 13.27 -8.42 -4.68
N GLU A 69 12.31 -8.64 -5.60
CA GLU A 69 11.43 -7.60 -6.15
C GLU A 69 10.05 -7.61 -5.49
N LYS A 70 9.77 -8.61 -4.64
CA LYS A 70 8.50 -8.68 -3.91
C LYS A 70 8.22 -7.41 -3.14
N ILE A 71 6.96 -6.96 -3.19
CA ILE A 71 6.49 -5.79 -2.48
C ILE A 71 6.36 -6.14 -1.00
N THR A 72 7.20 -5.54 -0.15
CA THR A 72 7.12 -5.73 1.29
C THR A 72 5.93 -4.96 1.86
N CYS A 73 5.02 -5.67 2.51
CA CYS A 73 3.86 -5.08 3.15
C CYS A 73 3.50 -5.75 4.47
N ARG A 74 2.70 -5.06 5.27
CA ARG A 74 2.20 -5.53 6.56
C ARG A 74 0.73 -5.18 6.70
N LEU A 75 -0.05 -6.14 7.15
CA LEU A 75 -1.44 -5.99 7.58
C LEU A 75 -1.51 -6.26 9.08
N TYR A 76 -1.88 -5.25 9.86
CA TYR A 76 -2.02 -5.36 11.31
C TYR A 76 -3.47 -5.12 11.70
N PHE A 77 -4.13 -6.19 12.11
CA PHE A 77 -5.52 -6.16 12.58
C PHE A 77 -5.55 -5.93 14.09
N THR A 78 -6.37 -5.00 14.55
CA THR A 78 -6.72 -4.83 15.96
C THR A 78 -8.19 -5.19 16.10
N ILE A 79 -8.47 -6.37 16.63
CA ILE A 79 -9.86 -6.84 16.83
C ILE A 79 -10.37 -6.28 18.16
N THR A 80 -11.50 -5.59 18.09
CA THR A 80 -12.12 -4.93 19.25
C THR A 80 -13.43 -5.59 19.67
N SER A 81 -14.03 -6.42 18.79
CA SER A 81 -15.21 -7.23 19.08
C SER A 81 -15.17 -8.55 18.31
N TYR A 82 -15.64 -9.62 18.93
CA TYR A 82 -15.83 -10.94 18.33
C TYR A 82 -17.10 -11.58 18.89
N GLU A 83 -18.15 -11.64 18.09
CA GLU A 83 -19.44 -12.20 18.47
C GLU A 83 -20.07 -12.97 17.29
N ASN A 84 -20.49 -14.21 17.52
CA ASN A 84 -21.15 -15.05 16.50
C ASN A 84 -20.37 -15.14 15.18
N ASP A 85 -19.07 -15.39 15.26
CA ASP A 85 -18.13 -15.46 14.13
C ASP A 85 -17.94 -14.13 13.37
N VAL A 86 -18.50 -13.02 13.86
CA VAL A 86 -18.29 -11.66 13.32
C VAL A 86 -17.22 -10.97 14.14
N MET A 87 -16.21 -10.45 13.45
CA MET A 87 -15.10 -9.67 14.01
C MET A 87 -15.22 -8.22 13.57
N SER A 88 -15.01 -7.29 14.50
CA SER A 88 -14.93 -5.86 14.21
C SER A 88 -13.63 -5.28 14.78
N GLY A 89 -13.12 -4.25 14.13
CA GLY A 89 -11.89 -3.60 14.58
C GLY A 89 -11.30 -2.64 13.57
N ASP A 90 -9.98 -2.49 13.62
CA ASP A 90 -9.19 -1.63 12.74
C ASP A 90 -8.15 -2.44 11.98
N LEU A 91 -7.83 -2.00 10.76
CA LEU A 91 -6.76 -2.56 9.94
C LEU A 91 -5.71 -1.49 9.62
N GLN A 92 -4.49 -1.67 10.11
CA GLN A 92 -3.33 -0.88 9.67
C GLN A 92 -2.68 -1.55 8.46
N VAL A 93 -2.60 -0.81 7.35
CA VAL A 93 -1.98 -1.24 6.10
C VAL A 93 -0.68 -0.46 5.90
N GLN A 94 0.41 -1.18 5.73
CA GLN A 94 1.72 -0.60 5.44
C GLN A 94 2.35 -1.28 4.23
N SER A 95 3.02 -0.51 3.39
CA SER A 95 3.91 -1.05 2.36
C SER A 95 5.16 -0.17 2.23
N SER A 96 6.24 -0.79 1.77
CA SER A 96 7.52 -0.11 1.59
C SER A 96 8.27 -0.68 0.39
N ARG A 97 9.18 0.12 -0.16
CA ARG A 97 10.07 -0.29 -1.23
C ARG A 97 11.52 0.14 -0.95
N PRO A 98 12.51 -0.60 -1.45
CA PRO A 98 13.90 -0.16 -1.40
C PRO A 98 14.12 1.05 -2.32
N VAL A 99 14.98 1.98 -1.90
CA VAL A 99 15.44 3.09 -2.75
C VAL A 99 16.63 2.61 -3.58
N TYR A 100 16.62 2.93 -4.88
CA TYR A 100 17.62 2.46 -5.82
C TYR A 100 19.07 2.77 -5.37
N ASN A 101 19.93 1.76 -5.47
CA ASN A 101 21.36 1.81 -5.12
C ASN A 101 21.64 2.36 -3.69
N SER A 102 20.79 1.96 -2.73
CA SER A 102 20.84 2.39 -1.33
C SER A 102 20.41 1.24 -0.43
N SER A 103 20.81 1.28 0.84
CA SER A 103 20.26 0.40 1.89
C SER A 103 18.97 0.96 2.52
N TYR A 104 18.51 2.11 2.06
CA TYR A 104 17.34 2.79 2.61
C TYR A 104 16.05 2.20 2.03
N THR A 105 15.06 1.99 2.88
CA THR A 105 13.70 1.57 2.51
C THR A 105 12.72 2.70 2.82
N THR A 106 11.91 3.09 1.83
CA THR A 106 10.94 4.17 1.95
C THR A 106 9.53 3.62 2.08
N THR A 107 8.73 4.20 2.96
CA THR A 107 7.31 3.84 3.13
C THR A 107 6.50 4.35 1.95
N VAL A 108 5.69 3.48 1.31
CA VAL A 108 4.76 3.85 0.24
C VAL A 108 3.37 4.08 0.81
N ILE A 109 2.89 3.15 1.65
CA ILE A 109 1.60 3.23 2.32
C ILE A 109 1.81 3.17 3.83
N ASN A 110 1.11 4.02 4.56
CA ASN A 110 0.88 3.93 6.00
C ASN A 110 -0.53 4.43 6.26
N PHE A 111 -1.49 3.53 6.27
CA PHE A 111 -2.91 3.87 6.31
C PHE A 111 -3.65 3.02 7.33
N LYS A 112 -4.58 3.62 8.06
CA LYS A 112 -5.48 2.96 9.00
C LYS A 112 -6.90 2.97 8.44
N ASP A 113 -7.43 1.79 8.12
CA ASP A 113 -8.84 1.54 7.83
C ASP A 113 -9.54 1.25 9.16
N SER A 114 -10.31 2.19 9.62
CA SER A 114 -11.04 2.08 10.88
C SER A 114 -12.41 1.45 10.64
N ASN A 115 -12.91 0.75 11.66
CA ASN A 115 -14.24 0.13 11.63
C ASN A 115 -14.39 -0.93 10.52
N ILE A 116 -13.38 -1.80 10.34
CA ILE A 116 -13.57 -3.02 9.55
C ILE A 116 -14.49 -3.98 10.31
N GLU A 117 -15.33 -4.68 9.55
CA GLU A 117 -16.19 -5.74 10.05
C GLU A 117 -16.22 -6.88 9.04
N PHE A 118 -16.11 -8.12 9.48
CA PHE A 118 -16.16 -9.31 8.64
C PHE A 118 -16.47 -10.56 9.46
N SER A 119 -17.03 -11.56 8.81
CA SER A 119 -17.22 -12.89 9.39
C SER A 119 -16.04 -13.79 9.04
N TYR A 120 -15.65 -14.66 9.97
CA TYR A 120 -14.68 -15.72 9.75
C TYR A 120 -15.00 -16.92 10.65
N THR A 121 -15.15 -18.08 10.05
CA THR A 121 -15.29 -19.35 10.76
C THR A 121 -13.95 -20.06 10.80
N GLN A 122 -13.58 -20.63 11.97
CA GLN A 122 -12.29 -21.32 12.15
C GLN A 122 -12.03 -22.35 11.04
N ASN A 123 -10.85 -22.29 10.42
CA ASN A 123 -10.42 -23.10 9.27
C ASN A 123 -11.20 -22.84 7.97
N GLU A 124 -11.92 -21.72 7.86
CA GLU A 124 -12.54 -21.32 6.61
C GLU A 124 -11.47 -21.06 5.54
N GLN A 125 -11.70 -21.59 4.33
CA GLN A 125 -10.81 -21.38 3.19
C GLN A 125 -11.13 -20.04 2.53
N LEU A 126 -10.11 -19.16 2.43
CA LEU A 126 -10.24 -17.91 1.69
C LEU A 126 -10.00 -18.16 0.19
N VAL A 127 -10.93 -17.76 -0.66
CA VAL A 127 -10.89 -17.99 -2.11
C VAL A 127 -10.77 -16.66 -2.84
N LEU A 128 -9.78 -16.53 -3.74
CA LEU A 128 -9.64 -15.36 -4.61
C LEU A 128 -10.65 -15.45 -5.77
N SER A 129 -11.44 -14.40 -5.96
CA SER A 129 -12.31 -14.23 -7.10
C SER A 129 -12.28 -12.77 -7.58
N ASP A 130 -12.12 -12.59 -8.91
CA ASP A 130 -12.21 -11.28 -9.58
C ASP A 130 -13.64 -11.00 -10.10
N VAL A 131 -14.55 -11.96 -9.99
CA VAL A 131 -15.91 -11.90 -10.58
C VAL A 131 -17.03 -11.88 -9.55
N THR A 132 -16.77 -12.40 -8.35
CA THR A 132 -17.74 -12.48 -7.24
C THR A 132 -17.10 -12.02 -5.94
N MET A 133 -17.91 -11.46 -5.05
CA MET A 133 -17.51 -11.18 -3.67
C MET A 133 -17.80 -12.41 -2.83
N GLU A 134 -16.78 -13.18 -2.49
CA GLU A 134 -16.92 -14.42 -1.71
C GLU A 134 -17.23 -14.12 -0.23
N SER A 135 -16.54 -13.14 0.35
CA SER A 135 -16.80 -12.67 1.72
C SER A 135 -16.33 -11.22 1.88
N GLN A 136 -16.75 -10.57 2.96
CA GLN A 136 -16.27 -9.23 3.32
C GLN A 136 -14.76 -9.24 3.59
N LEU A 137 -14.26 -10.28 4.27
CA LEU A 137 -12.82 -10.42 4.53
C LEU A 137 -12.02 -10.48 3.22
N THR A 138 -12.39 -11.36 2.29
CA THR A 138 -11.68 -11.49 0.99
C THR A 138 -11.79 -10.22 0.16
N ALA A 139 -12.92 -9.49 0.22
CA ALA A 139 -13.05 -8.19 -0.45
C ALA A 139 -12.08 -7.14 0.13
N ILE A 140 -11.93 -7.07 1.46
CA ILE A 140 -10.96 -6.18 2.13
C ILE A 140 -9.53 -6.54 1.70
N LEU A 141 -9.18 -7.82 1.72
CA LEU A 141 -7.84 -8.30 1.35
C LEU A 141 -7.54 -8.02 -0.13
N ASN A 142 -8.47 -8.31 -1.04
CA ASN A 142 -8.33 -8.03 -2.47
C ASN A 142 -8.13 -6.54 -2.74
N PHE A 143 -8.93 -5.69 -2.09
CA PHE A 143 -8.82 -4.25 -2.22
C PHE A 143 -7.41 -3.76 -1.84
N TYR A 144 -6.91 -4.17 -0.66
CA TYR A 144 -5.60 -3.73 -0.21
C TYR A 144 -4.44 -4.36 -0.99
N ALA A 145 -4.56 -5.61 -1.44
CA ALA A 145 -3.57 -6.23 -2.32
C ALA A 145 -3.42 -5.42 -3.62
N TYR A 146 -4.54 -5.12 -4.29
CA TYR A 146 -4.53 -4.32 -5.52
C TYR A 146 -4.08 -2.88 -5.28
N LEU A 147 -4.47 -2.24 -4.17
CA LEU A 147 -4.02 -0.89 -3.83
C LEU A 147 -2.51 -0.84 -3.58
N ILE A 148 -1.96 -1.80 -2.82
CA ILE A 148 -0.52 -1.91 -2.55
C ILE A 148 0.26 -2.05 -3.85
N ILE A 149 -0.16 -2.94 -4.72
CA ILE A 149 0.47 -3.18 -6.03
C ILE A 149 0.33 -1.94 -6.91
N ALA A 150 -0.86 -1.33 -6.98
CA ALA A 150 -1.09 -0.13 -7.78
C ALA A 150 -0.17 1.03 -7.38
N MET A 151 -0.08 1.31 -6.07
CA MET A 151 0.78 2.38 -5.56
C MET A 151 2.26 2.05 -5.75
N ASP A 152 2.68 0.80 -5.59
CA ASP A 152 4.06 0.40 -5.84
C ASP A 152 4.44 0.63 -7.31
N PHE A 153 3.63 0.18 -8.27
CA PHE A 153 3.86 0.40 -9.71
C PHE A 153 3.90 1.88 -10.08
N ASP A 154 3.08 2.72 -9.44
CA ASP A 154 3.12 4.18 -9.63
C ASP A 154 4.44 4.79 -9.12
N THR A 155 5.15 4.15 -8.19
CA THR A 155 6.47 4.63 -7.74
C THR A 155 7.58 4.36 -8.75
N PHE A 156 7.38 3.46 -9.72
CA PHE A 156 8.37 3.09 -10.74
C PHE A 156 8.06 3.66 -12.13
N SER A 157 6.79 3.79 -12.48
CA SER A 157 6.32 4.25 -13.78
C SER A 157 5.13 5.18 -13.64
N LEU A 158 5.14 6.28 -14.39
CA LEU A 158 4.03 7.24 -14.37
C LEU A 158 2.72 6.54 -14.75
N GLN A 159 1.76 6.53 -13.80
CA GLN A 159 0.48 5.82 -13.91
C GLN A 159 0.60 4.31 -14.17
N GLY A 160 1.71 3.69 -13.78
CA GLY A 160 1.95 2.25 -13.97
C GLY A 160 0.97 1.36 -13.21
N GLY A 161 0.42 1.86 -12.11
CA GLY A 161 -0.57 1.15 -11.28
C GLY A 161 -2.00 1.11 -11.84
N THR A 162 -2.29 1.76 -13.00
CA THR A 162 -3.66 1.87 -13.53
C THR A 162 -4.42 0.54 -13.61
N PRO A 163 -3.87 -0.56 -14.13
CA PRO A 163 -4.61 -1.83 -14.21
C PRO A 163 -5.03 -2.36 -12.83
N TYR A 164 -4.26 -2.09 -11.80
CA TYR A 164 -4.54 -2.57 -10.44
C TYR A 164 -5.53 -1.66 -9.70
N TYR A 165 -5.52 -0.35 -9.97
CA TYR A 165 -6.62 0.53 -9.53
C TYR A 165 -7.95 0.12 -10.17
N GLU A 166 -7.96 -0.34 -11.43
CA GLU A 166 -9.15 -0.87 -12.09
C GLU A 166 -9.66 -2.15 -11.41
N LYS A 167 -8.76 -3.05 -11.00
CA LYS A 167 -9.11 -4.23 -10.20
C LYS A 167 -9.65 -3.83 -8.83
N ALA A 168 -9.02 -2.90 -8.13
CA ALA A 168 -9.53 -2.36 -6.86
C ALA A 168 -10.91 -1.71 -7.04
N ALA A 169 -11.16 -0.99 -8.14
CA ALA A 169 -12.45 -0.40 -8.46
C ALA A 169 -13.53 -1.47 -8.71
N ASN A 170 -13.17 -2.60 -9.30
CA ASN A 170 -14.07 -3.74 -9.44
C ASN A 170 -14.47 -4.30 -8.08
N VAL A 171 -13.51 -4.48 -7.16
CA VAL A 171 -13.80 -4.93 -5.78
C VAL A 171 -14.76 -3.96 -5.08
N VAL A 172 -14.49 -2.65 -5.12
CA VAL A 172 -15.37 -1.64 -4.52
C VAL A 172 -16.78 -1.72 -5.09
N ARG A 173 -16.93 -1.86 -6.41
CA ARG A 173 -18.23 -1.96 -7.08
C ARG A 173 -19.02 -3.19 -6.65
N MET A 174 -18.36 -4.34 -6.55
CA MET A 174 -18.99 -5.57 -6.07
C MET A 174 -19.41 -5.44 -4.61
N ALA A 175 -18.53 -4.92 -3.76
CA ALA A 175 -18.77 -4.77 -2.33
C ALA A 175 -19.84 -3.71 -2.01
N GLN A 176 -19.97 -2.65 -2.79
CA GLN A 176 -21.05 -1.66 -2.65
C GLN A 176 -22.44 -2.30 -2.81
N SER A 177 -22.57 -3.32 -3.66
CA SER A 177 -23.83 -4.01 -3.90
C SER A 177 -24.22 -4.98 -2.79
N SER A 178 -23.25 -5.43 -1.96
CA SER A 178 -23.51 -6.33 -0.84
C SER A 178 -24.19 -5.65 0.36
N GLY A 179 -24.08 -4.32 0.46
CA GLY A 179 -24.58 -3.55 1.61
C GLY A 179 -23.61 -3.47 2.80
N GLU A 180 -22.47 -4.12 2.71
CA GLU A 180 -21.43 -4.13 3.74
C GLU A 180 -20.80 -2.74 3.98
N SER A 181 -20.28 -2.51 5.19
CA SER A 181 -19.73 -1.23 5.60
C SER A 181 -18.38 -0.91 4.95
N GLY A 182 -18.06 0.39 4.82
CA GLY A 182 -16.75 0.88 4.37
C GLY A 182 -16.55 0.93 2.85
N TRP A 183 -17.60 0.65 2.05
CA TRP A 183 -17.53 0.62 0.59
C TRP A 183 -18.34 1.72 -0.10
N LYS A 184 -19.31 2.34 0.59
CA LYS A 184 -20.21 3.32 -0.02
C LYS A 184 -19.50 4.65 -0.21
N ALA A 185 -19.67 5.21 -1.42
CA ALA A 185 -19.21 6.56 -1.71
C ALA A 185 -19.91 7.57 -0.78
N PHE A 186 -19.16 8.59 -0.33
CA PHE A 186 -19.64 9.70 0.51
C PHE A 186 -20.13 9.32 1.93
N GLU A 187 -20.04 8.06 2.34
CA GLU A 187 -20.38 7.64 3.69
C GLU A 187 -19.30 8.06 4.71
N ASP A 188 -18.04 7.94 4.30
CA ASP A 188 -16.87 8.36 5.06
C ASP A 188 -15.78 8.90 4.12
N THR A 189 -15.01 9.87 4.60
CA THR A 189 -13.91 10.47 3.84
C THR A 189 -12.65 9.61 3.82
N LYS A 190 -12.60 8.52 4.60
CA LYS A 190 -11.44 7.63 4.76
C LYS A 190 -11.75 6.16 4.54
N ASN A 191 -12.96 5.81 4.08
CA ASN A 191 -13.27 4.43 3.75
C ASN A 191 -12.59 3.99 2.44
N ARG A 192 -12.69 2.71 2.10
CA ARG A 192 -12.06 2.11 0.92
C ARG A 192 -12.51 2.77 -0.40
N SER A 193 -13.77 3.17 -0.51
CA SER A 193 -14.27 3.94 -1.66
C SER A 193 -13.58 5.30 -1.78
N ALA A 194 -13.43 6.03 -0.68
CA ALA A 194 -12.73 7.32 -0.66
C ALA A 194 -11.24 7.17 -0.99
N VAL A 195 -10.58 6.13 -0.48
CA VAL A 195 -9.18 5.82 -0.80
C VAL A 195 -8.99 5.55 -2.30
N LEU A 196 -9.88 4.74 -2.90
CA LEU A 196 -9.85 4.49 -4.34
C LEU A 196 -10.03 5.79 -5.13
N SER A 197 -11.10 6.55 -4.85
CA SER A 197 -11.41 7.82 -5.53
C SER A 197 -10.25 8.80 -5.44
N ALA A 198 -9.59 8.89 -4.29
CA ALA A 198 -8.45 9.78 -4.08
C ALA A 198 -7.25 9.51 -5.01
N HIS A 199 -7.11 8.29 -5.55
CA HIS A 199 -6.02 7.91 -6.45
C HIS A 199 -6.49 7.73 -7.92
N TYR A 200 -7.78 7.58 -8.15
CA TYR A 200 -8.33 7.20 -9.45
C TYR A 200 -9.14 8.32 -10.12
N ASP A 201 -9.78 9.22 -9.35
CA ASP A 201 -10.57 10.32 -9.89
C ASP A 201 -9.68 11.41 -10.48
N ALA A 202 -10.15 12.05 -11.56
CA ALA A 202 -9.40 13.07 -12.30
C ALA A 202 -8.97 14.26 -11.43
N ALA A 203 -9.79 14.66 -10.45
CA ALA A 203 -9.51 15.81 -9.57
C ALA A 203 -8.28 15.61 -8.67
N THR A 204 -8.00 14.36 -8.27
CA THR A 204 -6.94 14.01 -7.33
C THR A 204 -5.86 13.11 -7.93
N SER A 205 -6.05 12.63 -9.17
CA SER A 205 -5.12 11.72 -9.85
C SER A 205 -3.69 12.27 -9.98
N GLY A 206 -3.49 13.57 -9.80
CA GLY A 206 -2.18 14.20 -9.69
C GLY A 206 -1.31 13.62 -8.56
N ILE A 207 -1.91 13.00 -7.53
CA ILE A 207 -1.18 12.30 -6.47
C ILE A 207 -0.32 11.15 -7.03
N ARG A 208 -0.74 10.49 -8.11
CA ARG A 208 0.01 9.43 -8.76
C ARG A 208 1.28 9.95 -9.44
N THR A 209 1.21 11.15 -10.02
CA THR A 209 2.40 11.86 -10.53
C THR A 209 3.32 12.26 -9.39
N VAL A 210 2.78 12.70 -8.26
CA VAL A 210 3.55 12.99 -7.04
C VAL A 210 4.30 11.74 -6.57
N LEU A 211 3.66 10.56 -6.52
CA LEU A 211 4.29 9.31 -6.12
C LEU A 211 5.47 8.94 -7.05
N TYR A 212 5.26 9.02 -8.37
CA TYR A 212 6.32 8.76 -9.36
C TYR A 212 7.51 9.72 -9.21
N ASN A 213 7.25 11.03 -9.19
CA ASN A 213 8.30 12.04 -9.10
C ASN A 213 9.06 11.92 -7.78
N TYR A 214 8.35 11.69 -6.67
CA TYR A 214 8.97 11.52 -5.36
C TYR A 214 9.94 10.35 -5.31
N HIS A 215 9.49 9.17 -5.76
CA HIS A 215 10.28 7.95 -5.63
C HIS A 215 11.28 7.79 -6.77
N ARG A 216 10.79 7.78 -8.03
CA ARG A 216 11.65 7.44 -9.18
C ARG A 216 12.60 8.55 -9.57
N LEU A 217 12.08 9.78 -9.60
CA LEU A 217 12.86 10.94 -10.04
C LEU A 217 13.54 11.70 -8.89
N GLY A 218 13.00 11.55 -7.65
CA GLY A 218 13.54 12.13 -6.44
C GLY A 218 14.48 11.17 -5.70
N LEU A 219 13.92 10.28 -4.87
CA LEU A 219 14.70 9.40 -3.98
C LEU A 219 15.70 8.51 -4.71
N ASP A 220 15.28 7.83 -5.78
CA ASP A 220 16.17 6.94 -6.54
C ASP A 220 17.35 7.67 -7.18
N GLN A 221 17.25 8.96 -7.44
CA GLN A 221 18.33 9.78 -7.99
C GLN A 221 19.29 10.30 -6.93
N MET A 222 18.92 10.26 -5.63
CA MET A 222 19.79 10.74 -4.55
C MET A 222 21.07 9.91 -4.39
N SER A 223 21.06 8.66 -4.82
CA SER A 223 22.27 7.83 -4.85
C SER A 223 23.35 8.37 -5.83
N VAL A 224 22.93 9.11 -6.86
CA VAL A 224 23.81 9.76 -7.84
C VAL A 224 24.11 11.20 -7.43
N SER A 225 23.07 11.94 -7.02
CA SER A 225 23.20 13.34 -6.57
C SER A 225 22.06 13.70 -5.62
N VAL A 226 22.40 13.87 -4.35
CA VAL A 226 21.43 14.27 -3.31
C VAL A 226 20.76 15.59 -3.67
N ASP A 227 21.52 16.58 -4.16
CA ASP A 227 20.99 17.89 -4.49
C ASP A 227 20.02 17.86 -5.66
N LYS A 228 20.30 17.06 -6.71
CA LYS A 228 19.38 16.88 -7.84
C LYS A 228 18.10 16.16 -7.41
N GLY A 229 18.22 15.06 -6.68
CA GLY A 229 17.05 14.34 -6.18
C GLY A 229 16.20 15.20 -5.26
N ARG A 230 16.81 15.98 -4.35
CA ARG A 230 16.11 16.89 -3.46
C ARG A 230 15.40 18.03 -4.23
N ALA A 231 16.03 18.58 -5.27
CA ALA A 231 15.39 19.58 -6.13
C ALA A 231 14.09 19.05 -6.78
N VAL A 232 14.12 17.82 -7.29
CA VAL A 232 12.92 17.16 -7.84
C VAL A 232 11.85 16.99 -6.76
N VAL A 233 12.24 16.56 -5.54
CA VAL A 233 11.28 16.47 -4.42
C VAL A 233 10.68 17.84 -4.10
N THR A 234 11.46 18.92 -4.14
CA THR A 234 10.96 20.30 -3.91
C THR A 234 9.96 20.72 -4.98
N GLU A 235 10.21 20.43 -6.26
CA GLU A 235 9.28 20.71 -7.37
C GLU A 235 7.99 19.86 -7.25
N MET A 236 8.12 18.59 -6.88
CA MET A 236 6.99 17.70 -6.67
C MET A 236 6.05 18.21 -5.54
N LEU A 237 6.57 18.86 -4.50
CA LEU A 237 5.74 19.45 -3.44
C LEU A 237 4.81 20.56 -3.97
N GLU A 238 5.16 21.24 -5.06
CA GLU A 238 4.28 22.20 -5.76
C GLU A 238 3.11 21.45 -6.45
N GLU A 239 3.34 20.27 -7.02
CA GLU A 239 2.28 19.43 -7.57
C GLU A 239 1.38 18.88 -6.46
N LEU A 240 1.95 18.41 -5.35
CA LEU A 240 1.19 17.99 -4.17
C LEU A 240 0.29 19.13 -3.66
N ARG A 241 0.80 20.37 -3.67
CA ARG A 241 0.03 21.54 -3.29
C ARG A 241 -1.16 21.78 -4.22
N LYS A 242 -1.03 21.56 -5.52
CA LYS A 242 -2.16 21.65 -6.48
C LYS A 242 -3.23 20.61 -6.20
N VAL A 243 -2.83 19.36 -5.87
CA VAL A 243 -3.77 18.30 -5.47
C VAL A 243 -4.52 18.71 -4.19
N TYR A 244 -3.80 19.25 -3.20
CA TYR A 244 -4.40 19.78 -1.99
C TYR A 244 -5.39 20.91 -2.26
N ASP A 245 -5.02 21.88 -3.08
CA ASP A 245 -5.89 23.03 -3.39
C ASP A 245 -7.16 22.60 -4.14
N ALA A 246 -7.08 21.53 -4.95
CA ALA A 246 -8.24 20.96 -5.64
C ALA A 246 -9.16 20.16 -4.71
N ALA A 247 -8.60 19.46 -3.72
CA ALA A 247 -9.34 18.58 -2.81
C ALA A 247 -8.68 18.50 -1.41
N PRO A 248 -8.79 19.55 -0.58
CA PRO A 248 -8.07 19.64 0.70
C PRO A 248 -8.40 18.52 1.71
N MET A 249 -9.62 17.97 1.60
CA MET A 249 -10.10 16.90 2.49
C MET A 249 -9.87 15.49 1.92
N SER A 250 -9.21 15.38 0.77
CA SER A 250 -8.94 14.08 0.17
C SER A 250 -8.01 13.25 1.04
N VAL A 251 -8.35 11.97 1.22
CA VAL A 251 -7.56 11.04 2.02
C VAL A 251 -6.14 10.85 1.49
N CYS A 252 -5.88 11.03 0.18
CA CYS A 252 -4.52 10.91 -0.36
C CYS A 252 -3.54 11.91 0.24
N ILE A 253 -4.00 13.10 0.64
CA ILE A 253 -3.17 14.12 1.31
C ILE A 253 -2.72 13.64 2.70
N SER A 254 -3.64 13.04 3.47
CA SER A 254 -3.29 12.47 4.78
C SER A 254 -2.44 11.21 4.62
N MET A 255 -2.72 10.35 3.65
CA MET A 255 -1.91 9.15 3.38
C MET A 255 -0.47 9.52 3.00
N PHE A 256 -0.30 10.52 2.13
CA PHE A 256 1.03 11.02 1.77
C PHE A 256 1.76 11.59 3.00
N LYS A 257 1.08 12.40 3.82
CA LYS A 257 1.64 12.93 5.06
C LYS A 257 2.12 11.81 5.99
N ASP A 258 1.26 10.84 6.25
CA ASP A 258 1.53 9.77 7.22
C ASP A 258 2.66 8.83 6.75
N ALA A 259 2.88 8.72 5.44
CA ALA A 259 4.00 7.98 4.86
C ALA A 259 5.29 8.79 4.74
N LYS A 260 5.23 10.13 4.54
CA LYS A 260 6.36 10.91 4.03
C LYS A 260 6.83 12.07 4.90
N LEU A 261 6.05 12.53 5.89
CA LEU A 261 6.41 13.76 6.61
C LEU A 261 7.77 13.67 7.33
N ASP A 262 8.06 12.55 8.01
CA ASP A 262 9.35 12.38 8.69
C ASP A 262 10.50 12.21 7.70
N GLU A 263 10.25 11.55 6.58
CA GLU A 263 11.23 11.41 5.49
C GLU A 263 11.55 12.78 4.89
N LEU A 264 10.55 13.63 4.63
CA LEU A 264 10.74 15.01 4.17
C LEU A 264 11.57 15.84 5.16
N VAL A 265 11.27 15.75 6.46
CA VAL A 265 12.08 16.43 7.50
C VAL A 265 13.56 16.01 7.39
N ASN A 266 13.83 14.71 7.20
CA ASN A 266 15.18 14.19 7.07
C ASN A 266 15.87 14.64 5.76
N ILE A 267 15.15 14.60 4.62
CA ILE A 267 15.66 15.04 3.31
C ILE A 267 16.14 16.49 3.37
N TYR A 268 15.37 17.36 4.03
CA TYR A 268 15.69 18.79 4.12
C TYR A 268 16.58 19.16 5.31
N SER A 269 16.92 18.23 6.20
CA SER A 269 17.74 18.52 7.39
C SER A 269 19.07 19.22 7.06
N LYS A 270 19.69 18.87 5.93
CA LYS A 270 20.96 19.43 5.44
C LYS A 270 20.80 20.37 4.22
N ALA A 271 19.58 20.76 3.87
CA ALA A 271 19.33 21.70 2.78
C ALA A 271 19.73 23.14 3.13
N GLY A 272 19.88 23.99 2.14
CA GLY A 272 20.12 25.43 2.34
C GLY A 272 18.90 26.13 2.95
N SER A 273 19.13 27.26 3.64
CA SER A 273 18.07 27.99 4.36
C SER A 273 16.91 28.42 3.46
N THR A 274 17.20 28.87 2.25
CA THR A 274 16.18 29.28 1.26
C THR A 274 15.29 28.11 0.84
N GLU A 275 15.87 26.94 0.59
CA GLU A 275 15.13 25.73 0.23
C GLU A 275 14.27 25.24 1.40
N LYS A 276 14.82 25.23 2.62
CA LYS A 276 14.09 24.89 3.84
C LYS A 276 12.86 25.78 4.05
N GLN A 277 13.03 27.09 3.85
CA GLN A 277 11.96 28.06 3.98
C GLN A 277 10.86 27.83 2.92
N LYS A 278 11.24 27.64 1.65
CA LYS A 278 10.30 27.32 0.56
C LYS A 278 9.47 26.08 0.87
N VAL A 279 10.13 24.99 1.30
CA VAL A 279 9.46 23.73 1.62
C VAL A 279 8.52 23.89 2.82
N TYR A 280 8.95 24.60 3.85
CA TYR A 280 8.08 24.89 4.98
C TYR A 280 6.81 25.65 4.56
N GLU A 281 6.94 26.66 3.71
CA GLU A 281 5.82 27.49 3.20
C GLU A 281 4.85 26.66 2.34
N LEU A 282 5.34 25.65 1.62
CA LEU A 282 4.50 24.72 0.86
C LEU A 282 3.71 23.78 1.78
N LEU A 283 4.37 23.23 2.80
CA LEU A 283 3.79 22.17 3.64
C LEU A 283 2.90 22.70 4.77
N GLN A 284 3.24 23.84 5.35
CA GLN A 284 2.55 24.37 6.53
C GLN A 284 1.03 24.59 6.32
N PRO A 285 0.55 25.12 5.20
CA PRO A 285 -0.88 25.26 4.95
C PRO A 285 -1.63 23.96 4.74
N MET A 286 -0.93 22.92 4.26
CA MET A 286 -1.51 21.59 4.06
C MET A 286 -1.65 20.83 5.39
N TRP A 287 -0.68 21.00 6.31
CA TRP A 287 -0.59 20.24 7.55
C TRP A 287 -0.40 21.15 8.78
N PRO A 288 -1.38 22.02 9.08
CA PRO A 288 -1.24 23.02 10.14
C PRO A 288 -1.11 22.44 11.55
N THR A 289 -1.54 21.21 11.78
CA THR A 289 -1.40 20.49 13.06
C THR A 289 0.00 19.92 13.29
N GLU A 290 0.84 19.81 12.25
CA GLU A 290 2.17 19.21 12.29
C GLU A 290 3.30 20.24 12.56
N GLN A 291 3.00 21.36 13.21
CA GLN A 291 3.93 22.49 13.38
C GLN A 291 5.28 22.08 13.99
N THR A 292 5.26 21.20 14.99
CA THR A 292 6.49 20.74 15.65
C THR A 292 7.42 20.01 14.70
N ARG A 293 6.87 19.12 13.86
CA ARG A 293 7.61 18.35 12.86
C ARG A 293 8.09 19.26 11.72
N LEU A 294 7.20 20.12 11.20
CA LEU A 294 7.52 21.08 10.13
C LEU A 294 8.58 22.10 10.56
N ASN A 295 8.56 22.58 11.80
CA ASN A 295 9.59 23.47 12.32
C ASN A 295 10.98 22.79 12.35
N SER A 296 11.04 21.46 12.41
CA SER A 296 12.32 20.73 12.32
C SER A 296 12.99 20.86 10.95
N ILE A 297 12.22 21.10 9.87
CA ILE A 297 12.77 21.41 8.54
C ILE A 297 13.60 22.69 8.59
N LYS A 298 13.14 23.71 9.30
CA LYS A 298 13.82 25.04 9.40
C LYS A 298 15.07 25.02 10.29
N LYS A 299 15.19 24.05 11.21
CA LYS A 299 16.35 24.01 12.11
C LYS A 299 17.63 23.81 11.31
N THR A 300 18.63 24.62 11.59
CA THR A 300 19.99 24.44 11.07
C THR A 300 20.61 23.26 11.82
N SER A 301 21.15 22.27 11.09
CA SER A 301 22.02 21.27 11.71
C SER A 301 23.28 21.98 12.17
N ASN A 302 23.50 22.06 13.49
CA ASN A 302 24.77 22.51 14.05
C ASN A 302 25.88 21.53 13.75
#